data_0e0bf0db58189cf31efded1eb1d9f707
#
_entry.id   0e0bf0db58189cf31efded1eb1d9f707
#
_cell.length_a   1.000
_cell.length_b   1.000
_cell.length_c   1.000
_cell.angle_alpha   90.00
_cell.angle_beta   90.00
_cell.angle_gamma   90.00
#
_symmetry.space_group_name_H-M   'P 1'
#
loop_
_entity.id
_entity.type
_entity.pdbx_description
1 polymer ?
#
loop_
_entity_poly.entity_id
_entity_poly.type
_entity_poly.pdbx_seq_one_letter_code
_entity_poly.pdbx_strand_id
1 'polypeptide(L)'
;MSDQIQQQQINIELGEKEAEGIYSNLAIITHSPAEFVIDFTRVLPGTPKARVLSRIVMTPQHTKMLLNALKDNTEKFEKKFGEIKIAGEVAGGTLYGFQPPPKDEKFH
;
A
#
# COMPACT_ATOMS: atom_id res chain seq x y z
N MET A 1 -14.69 -24.52 21.26
CA MET A 1 -14.54 -24.38 20.99
C MET A 1 -14.29 -23.63 20.57
N SER A 2 -14.33 -23.14 20.89
CA SER A 2 -13.98 -22.23 20.51
C SER A 2 -13.81 -22.01 19.29
N ASP A 3 -13.68 -22.62 18.75
CA ASP A 3 -13.47 -22.56 17.50
C ASP A 3 -14.56 -22.18 16.75
N GLN A 4 -15.64 -22.30 17.19
CA GLN A 4 -16.75 -21.97 16.49
C GLN A 4 -16.73 -20.55 16.22
N ILE A 5 -16.20 -19.81 17.08
CA ILE A 5 -16.16 -18.44 16.86
C ILE A 5 -15.33 -18.15 15.68
N GLN A 6 -14.28 -18.86 15.54
CA GLN A 6 -13.48 -18.60 14.44
C GLN A 6 -14.11 -19.05 13.20
N GLN A 7 -15.12 -19.87 13.33
CA GLN A 7 -15.72 -20.34 12.18
C GLN A 7 -16.69 -19.37 11.64
N GLN A 8 -16.85 -18.25 12.25
CA GLN A 8 -17.75 -17.29 11.76
C GLN A 8 -17.36 -16.90 10.37
N GLN A 9 -18.28 -16.95 9.47
CA GLN A 9 -17.98 -16.62 8.11
C GLN A 9 -18.16 -15.15 7.87
N ILE A 10 -17.27 -14.58 7.12
CA ILE A 10 -17.33 -13.16 6.81
C ILE A 10 -17.68 -13.03 5.35
N ASN A 11 -18.77 -12.34 5.07
CA ASN A 11 -19.16 -12.09 3.70
C ASN A 11 -18.56 -10.78 3.27
N ILE A 12 -17.80 -10.84 2.20
CA ILE A 12 -17.11 -9.66 1.72
C ILE A 12 -17.86 -9.16 0.49
N GLU A 13 -18.29 -7.94 0.55
CA GLU A 13 -19.03 -7.34 -0.53
C GLU A 13 -18.18 -6.32 -1.25
N LEU A 14 -18.31 -6.28 -2.55
CA LEU A 14 -17.60 -5.31 -3.36
C LEU A 14 -18.64 -4.40 -4.00
N GLY A 15 -18.67 -3.14 -3.58
CA GLY A 15 -19.62 -2.20 -4.12
C GLY A 15 -19.30 -1.88 -5.57
N GLU A 16 -20.27 -1.35 -6.28
CA GLU A 16 -20.07 -1.03 -7.68
C GLU A 16 -19.01 0.02 -7.86
N LYS A 17 -19.01 1.02 -7.01
CA LYS A 17 -18.03 2.06 -7.12
C LYS A 17 -16.64 1.54 -6.80
N GLU A 18 -16.55 0.77 -5.74
CA GLU A 18 -15.26 0.25 -5.34
C GLU A 18 -14.69 -0.74 -6.35
N ALA A 19 -15.57 -1.40 -7.08
CA ALA A 19 -15.13 -2.36 -8.07
C ALA A 19 -14.40 -1.70 -9.23
N GLU A 20 -14.61 -0.41 -9.42
CA GLU A 20 -13.91 0.29 -10.49
C GLU A 20 -12.42 0.40 -10.18
N GLY A 21 -12.09 0.44 -8.93
CA GLY A 21 -10.69 0.54 -8.55
C GLY A 21 -10.15 1.94 -8.68
N ILE A 22 -9.01 2.16 -8.08
CA ILE A 22 -8.33 3.44 -8.15
C ILE A 22 -6.89 3.14 -8.52
N TYR A 23 -6.41 3.74 -9.59
CA TYR A 23 -5.03 3.55 -9.98
C TYR A 23 -4.15 4.43 -9.10
N SER A 24 -3.13 3.83 -8.50
CA SER A 24 -2.21 4.54 -7.66
C SER A 24 -0.81 4.11 -8.02
N ASN A 25 0.11 5.05 -8.14
CA ASN A 25 1.48 4.71 -8.44
C ASN A 25 2.45 5.24 -7.39
N LEU A 26 1.92 5.67 -6.24
CA LEU A 26 2.77 6.15 -5.15
C LEU A 26 2.01 5.95 -3.86
N ALA A 27 2.66 5.45 -2.86
CA ALA A 27 2.05 5.36 -1.53
C ALA A 27 2.97 6.03 -0.53
N ILE A 28 2.41 6.93 0.24
CA ILE A 28 3.15 7.63 1.27
C ILE A 28 2.65 7.11 2.59
N ILE A 29 3.55 6.61 3.41
CA ILE A 29 3.17 5.95 4.64
C ILE A 29 3.77 6.67 5.82
N THR A 30 2.92 7.01 6.77
CA THR A 30 3.38 7.62 8.01
C THR A 30 2.75 6.84 9.16
N HIS A 31 3.24 7.07 10.35
CA HIS A 31 2.72 6.31 11.48
C HIS A 31 2.88 7.06 12.79
N SER A 32 2.10 6.64 13.74
CA SER A 32 2.22 7.04 15.12
C SER A 32 2.23 5.74 15.92
N PRO A 33 2.36 5.80 17.24
CA PRO A 33 2.28 4.55 18.00
C PRO A 33 0.94 3.85 17.89
N ALA A 34 -0.10 4.56 17.52
CA ALA A 34 -1.43 3.99 17.49
C ALA A 34 -1.87 3.51 16.12
N GLU A 35 -1.34 4.07 15.05
CA GLU A 35 -1.86 3.72 13.74
C GLU A 35 -0.92 4.06 12.62
N PHE A 36 -1.15 3.45 11.49
CA PHE A 36 -0.44 3.75 10.25
C PHE A 36 -1.42 4.42 9.30
N VAL A 37 -0.92 5.38 8.56
CA VAL A 37 -1.72 6.07 7.56
C VAL A 37 -1.05 5.83 6.22
N ILE A 38 -1.81 5.28 5.29
CA ILE A 38 -1.28 4.99 3.95
C ILE A 38 -2.07 5.84 2.97
N ASP A 39 -1.35 6.76 2.32
CA ASP A 39 -1.97 7.64 1.36
C ASP A 39 -1.64 7.15 -0.03
N PHE A 40 -2.64 6.62 -0.71
CA PHE A 40 -2.47 6.15 -2.08
C PHE A 40 -2.63 7.33 -3.01
N THR A 41 -1.63 7.55 -3.83
CA THR A 41 -1.46 8.79 -4.54
C THR A 41 -1.22 8.53 -6.02
N ARG A 42 -1.60 9.45 -6.84
CA ARG A 42 -1.32 9.36 -8.26
C ARG A 42 -0.47 10.53 -8.67
N VAL A 43 0.65 10.23 -9.29
CA VAL A 43 1.55 11.24 -9.82
C VAL A 43 1.47 11.16 -11.32
N LEU A 44 1.21 12.27 -11.96
CA LEU A 44 1.10 12.33 -13.41
C LEU A 44 2.26 13.13 -13.97
N PRO A 45 2.81 12.70 -15.09
CA PRO A 45 3.90 13.45 -15.71
C PRO A 45 3.46 14.85 -16.07
N GLY A 46 4.35 15.78 -15.86
CA GLY A 46 4.05 17.15 -16.23
C GLY A 46 3.18 17.90 -15.25
N THR A 47 2.75 17.24 -14.21
CA THR A 47 1.89 17.86 -13.24
C THR A 47 2.73 18.13 -11.99
N PRO A 48 2.76 19.35 -11.52
CA PRO A 48 3.62 19.67 -10.37
C PRO A 48 3.09 19.12 -9.05
N LYS A 49 1.86 18.70 -9.00
CA LYS A 49 1.28 18.21 -7.76
C LYS A 49 0.79 16.80 -7.90
N ALA A 50 1.07 16.01 -6.89
CA ALA A 50 0.50 14.68 -6.81
C ALA A 50 -0.77 14.78 -5.98
N ARG A 51 -1.69 13.88 -6.24
CA ARG A 51 -2.97 13.93 -5.56
C ARG A 51 -3.21 12.66 -4.79
N VAL A 52 -3.53 12.82 -3.52
CA VAL A 52 -3.91 11.67 -2.70
C VAL A 52 -5.33 11.29 -3.07
N LEU A 53 -5.51 10.06 -3.47
CA LEU A 53 -6.80 9.58 -3.89
C LEU A 53 -7.53 8.83 -2.80
N SER A 54 -6.80 8.23 -1.91
CA SER A 54 -7.42 7.46 -0.84
C SER A 54 -6.48 7.36 0.34
N ARG A 55 -6.98 7.64 1.50
CA ARG A 55 -6.20 7.53 2.73
C ARG A 55 -6.76 6.38 3.53
N ILE A 56 -5.91 5.42 3.85
CA ILE A 56 -6.31 4.25 4.63
C ILE A 56 -5.60 4.29 5.96
N VAL A 57 -6.34 4.10 7.02
CA VAL A 57 -5.79 4.12 8.37
C VAL A 57 -5.92 2.71 8.93
N MET A 58 -4.83 2.19 9.45
CA MET A 58 -4.82 0.84 9.96
C MET A 58 -4.07 0.78 11.28
N THR A 59 -4.41 -0.18 12.10
CA THR A 59 -3.64 -0.40 13.31
C THR A 59 -2.29 -0.96 12.95
N PRO A 60 -1.31 -0.87 13.84
CA PRO A 60 0.00 -1.47 13.56
C PRO A 60 -0.09 -2.96 13.29
N GLN A 61 -0.93 -3.66 14.04
CA GLN A 61 -1.07 -5.09 13.83
C GLN A 61 -1.60 -5.39 12.44
N HIS A 62 -2.64 -4.70 12.02
CA HIS A 62 -3.22 -4.96 10.72
C HIS A 62 -2.28 -4.53 9.60
N THR A 63 -1.49 -3.50 9.85
CA THR A 63 -0.50 -3.09 8.87
C THR A 63 0.56 -4.17 8.67
N LYS A 64 0.95 -4.81 9.78
CA LYS A 64 1.93 -5.88 9.65
C LYS A 64 1.34 -7.06 8.89
N MET A 65 0.07 -7.33 9.10
CA MET A 65 -0.59 -8.40 8.37
C MET A 65 -0.66 -8.07 6.89
N LEU A 66 -0.91 -6.80 6.56
CA LEU A 66 -0.92 -6.39 5.18
C LEU A 66 0.46 -6.57 4.54
N LEU A 67 1.49 -6.19 5.28
CA LEU A 67 2.85 -6.34 4.78
C LEU A 67 3.14 -7.79 4.46
N ASN A 68 2.78 -8.70 5.35
CA ASN A 68 3.02 -10.11 5.13
C ASN A 68 2.22 -10.63 3.94
N ALA A 69 1.00 -10.16 3.78
CA ALA A 69 0.17 -10.59 2.67
C ALA A 69 0.74 -10.08 1.34
N LEU A 70 1.23 -8.86 1.32
CA LEU A 70 1.84 -8.33 0.13
C LEU A 70 3.10 -9.09 -0.22
N LYS A 71 3.91 -9.41 0.78
CA LYS A 71 5.12 -10.15 0.53
C LYS A 71 4.79 -11.51 -0.07
N ASP A 72 3.82 -12.18 0.50
CA ASP A 72 3.44 -13.49 0.03
C ASP A 72 2.93 -13.43 -1.42
N ASN A 73 2.12 -12.45 -1.72
CA ASN A 73 1.57 -12.33 -3.06
C ASN A 73 2.60 -11.93 -4.10
N THR A 74 3.53 -11.06 -3.74
CA THR A 74 4.56 -10.70 -4.69
C THR A 74 5.49 -11.87 -4.95
N GLU A 75 5.75 -12.70 -3.93
CA GLU A 75 6.57 -13.87 -4.15
C GLU A 75 5.88 -14.85 -5.08
N LYS A 76 4.57 -15.03 -4.93
CA LYS A 76 3.84 -15.91 -5.82
C LYS A 76 3.84 -15.39 -7.24
N PHE A 77 3.72 -14.07 -7.38
CA PHE A 77 3.75 -13.46 -8.69
C PHE A 77 5.10 -13.73 -9.34
N GLU A 78 6.17 -13.53 -8.58
CA GLU A 78 7.49 -13.67 -9.15
C GLU A 78 7.81 -15.11 -9.54
N LYS A 79 7.27 -16.05 -8.82
CA LYS A 79 7.49 -17.44 -9.19
C LYS A 79 6.81 -17.75 -10.50
N LYS A 80 5.69 -17.14 -10.77
CA LYS A 80 4.95 -17.44 -11.97
C LYS A 80 5.35 -16.60 -13.15
N PHE A 81 5.65 -15.34 -12.93
CA PHE A 81 5.87 -14.42 -14.02
C PHE A 81 7.27 -13.83 -14.09
N GLY A 82 8.09 -14.12 -13.10
CA GLY A 82 9.44 -13.59 -13.10
C GLY A 82 9.60 -12.44 -12.13
N GLU A 83 10.82 -12.08 -11.92
CA GLU A 83 11.15 -11.05 -10.95
C GLU A 83 10.53 -9.72 -11.28
N ILE A 84 10.00 -9.06 -10.28
CA ILE A 84 9.47 -7.72 -10.44
C ILE A 84 10.67 -6.78 -10.35
N LYS A 85 10.96 -6.11 -11.45
CA LYS A 85 12.09 -5.21 -11.47
C LYS A 85 11.64 -3.81 -11.18
N ILE A 86 12.37 -3.15 -10.31
CA ILE A 86 12.03 -1.80 -9.96
C ILE A 86 12.90 -0.88 -10.77
N ALA A 87 12.32 -0.33 -11.81
CA ALA A 87 13.03 0.55 -12.68
C ALA A 87 13.14 1.89 -12.01
N GLY A 88 14.15 2.61 -12.37
CA GLY A 88 14.22 3.95 -11.85
C GLY A 88 14.92 4.13 -10.55
N GLU A 89 15.51 3.07 -10.05
CA GLU A 89 16.25 3.21 -8.88
C GLU A 89 17.55 3.77 -9.28
N VAL A 90 17.58 4.94 -9.82
CA VAL A 90 18.80 5.53 -10.22
C VAL A 90 19.14 6.57 -9.24
N ALA A 91 20.40 6.83 -9.14
CA ALA A 91 20.87 7.78 -8.17
C ALA A 91 20.18 9.09 -8.35
N GLY A 92 19.61 9.58 -7.32
CA GLY A 92 18.98 10.87 -7.36
C GLY A 92 17.72 10.91 -8.13
N GLY A 93 17.36 9.84 -8.75
CA GLY A 93 16.16 9.86 -9.53
C GLY A 93 14.98 9.46 -8.71
N THR A 94 13.91 10.16 -8.87
CA THR A 94 12.70 9.80 -8.20
C THR A 94 11.71 9.47 -9.26
N LEU A 95 11.36 8.25 -9.32
CA LEU A 95 10.33 7.85 -10.21
C LEU A 95 9.11 7.58 -9.41
N TYR A 96 8.00 7.40 -10.09
CA TYR A 96 6.75 7.15 -9.43
C TYR A 96 6.82 5.80 -8.76
N GLY A 97 6.28 5.69 -7.62
CA GLY A 97 6.30 4.48 -6.86
C GLY A 97 6.23 4.81 -5.40
N PHE A 98 6.72 3.89 -4.57
CA PHE A 98 6.69 4.13 -3.15
C PHE A 98 7.92 4.91 -2.77
N GLN A 99 7.72 5.96 -2.03
CA GLN A 99 8.79 6.78 -1.61
C GLN A 99 8.97 6.71 -0.13
N PRO A 100 10.22 6.72 0.34
CA PRO A 100 10.41 6.78 1.78
C PRO A 100 10.15 8.20 2.24
N PRO A 101 9.90 8.40 3.52
CA PRO A 101 9.68 9.74 4.03
C PRO A 101 10.96 10.55 3.90
N PRO A 102 10.84 11.86 3.92
CA PRO A 102 12.02 12.69 3.86
C PRO A 102 12.92 12.43 5.05
N LYS A 103 14.19 12.60 4.85
CA LYS A 103 15.09 12.29 5.89
C LYS A 103 14.97 13.15 7.07
N ASP A 104 14.63 14.37 6.85
CA ASP A 104 14.54 15.20 8.00
C ASP A 104 13.30 15.01 8.72
N GLU A 105 12.68 14.10 8.40
CA GLU A 105 11.62 13.68 9.00
C GLU A 105 10.86 14.14 9.92
N LYS A 106 10.03 14.76 9.67
CA LYS A 106 9.08 15.22 10.54
C LYS A 106 7.93 14.36 10.59
N PHE A 107 7.97 13.31 9.90
CA PHE A 107 6.82 12.47 9.86
C PHE A 107 6.80 11.47 10.91
N HIS A 108 7.74 11.43 11.74
CA HIS A 108 7.58 10.48 12.79
C HIS A 108 7.69 11.12 14.12
#